data_eba8df25fd7ccfbb9ede65afb58343b7
#
_entry.id   eba8df25fd7ccfbb9ede65afb58343b7
#
_cell.length_a   1.000
_cell.length_b   1.000
_cell.length_c   1.000
_cell.angle_alpha   90.00
_cell.angle_beta   90.00
_cell.angle_gamma   90.00
#
_symmetry.space_group_name_H-M   'P 1'
#
loop_
_entity.id
_entity.type
_entity.pdbx_description
1 polymer ?
#
loop_
_entity_poly.entity_id
_entity_poly.type
_entity_poly.pdbx_seq_one_letter_code
_entity_poly.pdbx_strand_id
1 'polypeptide(L)'
;MKIVDLLKVESIDLKAQPKDKAAALEHLITLMESGGNLLDEDEYRACVLRREEEGSTGIGEGIAIPHAKTSAVKAPGLAAMLVKDGVDFDSLDGEPAKLFFLIAAPDTKDNVHLDVLSHLSMLLMNDDFRSELLNAGSAKDFLAVIDKYENEKFEDEEAEALAAEPAKQRKVLAVTACPTGIAHTYMAAEALQEMAGKMGVAMKVETNGSGGVKNKLTAAEIEEAEGIIVAADKNVPVERFAGKPVIFVKVADGINKPVSYTHLRAHETDSYL
;
A
#
# COMPACT_ATOMS: atom_id res chain seq x y z
N MET A 1 -11.86 -8.81 1.90
CA MET A 1 -11.82 -9.34 0.49
C MET A 1 -10.39 -9.73 0.23
N LYS A 2 -10.15 -10.97 -0.16
CA LYS A 2 -8.79 -11.45 -0.43
C LYS A 2 -8.33 -11.04 -1.82
N ILE A 3 -7.02 -10.85 -1.99
CA ILE A 3 -6.39 -10.57 -3.30
C ILE A 3 -6.60 -11.74 -4.26
N VAL A 4 -6.51 -12.97 -3.75
CA VAL A 4 -6.77 -14.18 -4.56
C VAL A 4 -8.20 -14.28 -5.12
N ASP A 5 -9.18 -13.62 -4.49
CA ASP A 5 -10.55 -13.58 -5.00
C ASP A 5 -10.69 -12.64 -6.22
N LEU A 6 -9.76 -11.69 -6.36
CA LEU A 6 -9.77 -10.66 -7.39
C LEU A 6 -8.87 -10.98 -8.57
N LEU A 7 -7.84 -11.82 -8.36
CA LEU A 7 -6.84 -12.17 -9.35
C LEU A 7 -7.09 -13.56 -9.93
N LYS A 8 -7.53 -13.61 -11.17
CA LYS A 8 -7.82 -14.87 -11.86
C LYS A 8 -6.60 -15.40 -12.60
N VAL A 9 -6.54 -16.73 -12.80
CA VAL A 9 -5.45 -17.39 -13.53
C VAL A 9 -5.29 -16.82 -14.94
N GLU A 10 -6.37 -16.53 -15.64
CA GLU A 10 -6.39 -15.93 -16.98
C GLU A 10 -5.95 -14.47 -17.02
N SER A 11 -5.88 -13.82 -15.88
CA SER A 11 -5.38 -12.43 -15.74
C SER A 11 -3.91 -12.37 -15.28
N ILE A 12 -3.18 -13.48 -15.40
CA ILE A 12 -1.77 -13.57 -14.98
C ILE A 12 -0.88 -13.96 -16.16
N ASP A 13 0.15 -13.16 -16.44
CA ASP A 13 1.22 -13.51 -17.37
C ASP A 13 2.59 -13.40 -16.72
N LEU A 14 3.25 -14.54 -16.49
CA LEU A 14 4.58 -14.62 -15.86
C LEU A 14 5.75 -14.62 -16.88
N LYS A 15 5.45 -14.45 -18.17
CA LYS A 15 6.46 -14.47 -19.26
C LYS A 15 6.31 -13.29 -20.21
N ALA A 16 5.69 -12.23 -19.74
CA ALA A 16 5.46 -11.03 -20.52
C ALA A 16 6.79 -10.38 -20.95
N GLN A 17 6.80 -9.80 -22.15
CA GLN A 17 7.97 -9.12 -22.73
C GLN A 17 7.54 -7.80 -23.41
N PRO A 18 6.92 -6.86 -22.69
CA PRO A 18 6.61 -5.57 -23.22
C PRO A 18 7.90 -4.79 -23.49
N LYS A 19 7.95 -4.07 -24.61
CA LYS A 19 9.15 -3.32 -25.03
C LYS A 19 9.33 -1.98 -24.30
N ASP A 20 8.26 -1.42 -23.78
CA ASP A 20 8.19 -0.12 -23.14
C ASP A 20 6.99 -0.03 -22.18
N LYS A 21 6.89 1.06 -21.45
CA LYS A 21 5.80 1.36 -20.50
C LYS A 21 4.42 1.28 -21.13
N ALA A 22 4.26 1.85 -22.33
CA ALA A 22 2.97 1.85 -23.03
C ALA A 22 2.54 0.41 -23.36
N ALA A 23 3.45 -0.40 -23.88
CA ALA A 23 3.19 -1.81 -24.18
C ALA A 23 2.90 -2.62 -22.89
N ALA A 24 3.52 -2.28 -21.77
CA ALA A 24 3.25 -2.92 -20.49
C ALA A 24 1.83 -2.62 -19.99
N LEU A 25 1.39 -1.36 -20.07
CA LEU A 25 0.03 -0.95 -19.71
C LEU A 25 -1.02 -1.63 -20.60
N GLU A 26 -0.82 -1.64 -21.92
CA GLU A 26 -1.73 -2.30 -22.87
C GLU A 26 -1.83 -3.81 -22.60
N HIS A 27 -0.73 -4.48 -22.29
CA HIS A 27 -0.74 -5.89 -21.97
C HIS A 27 -1.51 -6.18 -20.68
N LEU A 28 -1.31 -5.37 -19.64
CA LEU A 28 -2.04 -5.47 -18.38
C LEU A 28 -3.56 -5.23 -18.56
N ILE A 29 -3.96 -4.27 -19.40
CA ILE A 29 -5.37 -4.02 -19.72
C ILE A 29 -5.98 -5.24 -20.41
N THR A 30 -5.29 -5.85 -21.37
CA THR A 30 -5.72 -7.09 -22.02
C THR A 30 -5.89 -8.25 -21.02
N LEU A 31 -4.98 -8.37 -20.06
CA LEU A 31 -5.09 -9.37 -18.99
C LEU A 31 -6.31 -9.10 -18.09
N MET A 32 -6.58 -7.83 -17.79
CA MET A 32 -7.77 -7.44 -17.01
C MET A 32 -9.06 -7.78 -17.76
N GLU A 33 -9.11 -7.52 -19.07
CA GLU A 33 -10.25 -7.89 -19.92
C GLU A 33 -10.51 -9.39 -19.89
N SER A 34 -9.43 -10.19 -19.99
CA SER A 34 -9.53 -11.66 -19.90
C SER A 34 -10.16 -12.14 -18.60
N GLY A 35 -10.03 -11.38 -17.52
CA GLY A 35 -10.70 -11.62 -16.22
C GLY A 35 -12.20 -11.37 -16.23
N GLY A 36 -12.75 -10.72 -17.27
CA GLY A 36 -14.19 -10.46 -17.43
C GLY A 36 -14.77 -9.46 -16.42
N ASN A 37 -13.97 -8.56 -15.91
CA ASN A 37 -14.35 -7.56 -14.91
C ASN A 37 -14.76 -6.21 -15.50
N LEU A 38 -14.57 -6.02 -16.83
CA LEU A 38 -14.83 -4.76 -17.51
C LEU A 38 -16.23 -4.77 -18.18
N LEU A 39 -16.86 -3.60 -18.22
CA LEU A 39 -18.06 -3.30 -19.01
C LEU A 39 -17.71 -2.62 -20.32
N ASP A 40 -16.68 -1.77 -20.30
CA ASP A 40 -16.18 -1.00 -21.43
C ASP A 40 -14.65 -0.92 -21.33
N GLU A 41 -13.97 -1.63 -22.24
CA GLU A 41 -12.51 -1.73 -22.27
C GLU A 41 -11.88 -0.41 -22.68
N ASP A 42 -12.45 0.26 -23.68
CA ASP A 42 -11.88 1.51 -24.22
C ASP A 42 -11.95 2.63 -23.16
N GLU A 43 -13.08 2.74 -22.45
CA GLU A 43 -13.19 3.68 -21.32
C GLU A 43 -12.24 3.33 -20.19
N TYR A 44 -12.13 2.05 -19.83
CA TYR A 44 -11.18 1.62 -18.79
C TYR A 44 -9.74 1.93 -19.16
N ARG A 45 -9.32 1.60 -20.40
CA ARG A 45 -8.01 1.93 -20.96
C ARG A 45 -7.72 3.42 -20.85
N ALA A 46 -8.65 4.26 -21.30
CA ALA A 46 -8.49 5.72 -21.23
C ALA A 46 -8.30 6.22 -19.78
N CYS A 47 -9.01 5.60 -18.81
CA CYS A 47 -8.87 5.93 -17.40
C CYS A 47 -7.52 5.51 -16.83
N VAL A 48 -7.02 4.31 -17.16
CA VAL A 48 -5.70 3.84 -16.73
C VAL A 48 -4.59 4.76 -17.26
N LEU A 49 -4.62 5.06 -18.57
CA LEU A 49 -3.60 5.92 -19.20
C LEU A 49 -3.62 7.33 -18.60
N ARG A 50 -4.80 7.93 -18.43
CA ARG A 50 -4.94 9.26 -17.82
C ARG A 50 -4.40 9.27 -16.37
N ARG A 51 -4.68 8.21 -15.59
CA ARG A 51 -4.14 8.10 -14.23
C ARG A 51 -2.62 8.01 -14.23
N GLU A 52 -2.05 7.31 -15.17
CA GLU A 52 -0.59 7.18 -15.31
C GLU A 52 0.08 8.48 -15.74
N GLU A 53 -0.60 9.31 -16.55
CA GLU A 53 -0.14 10.66 -16.95
C GLU A 53 -0.09 11.63 -15.76
N GLU A 54 -0.94 11.46 -14.73
CA GLU A 54 -0.92 12.27 -13.51
C GLU A 54 0.33 12.03 -12.66
N GLY A 55 1.00 10.90 -12.86
CA GLY A 55 2.22 10.50 -12.19
C GLY A 55 2.41 9.00 -12.24
N SER A 56 3.66 8.57 -12.38
CA SER A 56 3.98 7.15 -12.49
C SER A 56 3.44 6.34 -11.31
N THR A 57 2.92 5.17 -11.64
CA THR A 57 2.51 4.14 -10.65
C THR A 57 3.61 3.12 -10.38
N GLY A 58 4.80 3.33 -10.92
CA GLY A 58 6.02 2.61 -10.56
C GLY A 58 6.49 3.07 -9.18
N ILE A 59 6.32 2.23 -8.16
CA ILE A 59 6.58 2.61 -6.76
C ILE A 59 8.04 2.41 -6.34
N GLY A 60 8.84 1.82 -7.19
CA GLY A 60 10.22 1.41 -6.90
C GLY A 60 10.33 -0.06 -6.56
N GLU A 61 11.56 -0.51 -6.25
CA GLU A 61 11.89 -1.89 -5.90
C GLU A 61 11.44 -2.93 -6.95
N GLY A 62 11.39 -2.51 -8.21
CA GLY A 62 10.95 -3.35 -9.31
C GLY A 62 9.44 -3.57 -9.38
N ILE A 63 8.61 -2.73 -8.75
CA ILE A 63 7.17 -2.88 -8.67
C ILE A 63 6.44 -1.72 -9.32
N ALA A 64 5.37 -2.02 -10.06
CA ALA A 64 4.39 -1.05 -10.54
C ALA A 64 2.96 -1.50 -10.24
N ILE A 65 2.10 -0.56 -9.81
CA ILE A 65 0.71 -0.81 -9.46
C ILE A 65 -0.20 0.16 -10.21
N PRO A 66 -0.33 0.05 -11.55
CA PRO A 66 -1.32 0.81 -12.29
C PRO A 66 -2.73 0.54 -11.75
N HIS A 67 -3.58 1.56 -11.77
CA HIS A 67 -4.94 1.41 -11.25
C HIS A 67 -5.89 2.44 -11.83
N ALA A 68 -7.16 2.05 -11.98
CA ALA A 68 -8.21 2.98 -12.33
C ALA A 68 -9.52 2.66 -11.60
N LYS A 69 -10.25 3.72 -11.24
CA LYS A 69 -11.61 3.66 -10.72
C LYS A 69 -12.54 4.32 -11.73
N THR A 70 -13.49 3.55 -12.27
CA THR A 70 -14.39 4.04 -13.31
C THR A 70 -15.67 3.22 -13.38
N SER A 71 -16.75 3.81 -13.92
CA SER A 71 -18.02 3.12 -14.25
C SER A 71 -17.86 2.03 -15.30
N ALA A 72 -16.77 2.01 -16.06
CA ALA A 72 -16.43 0.96 -17.01
C ALA A 72 -16.09 -0.39 -16.36
N VAL A 73 -15.93 -0.42 -15.04
CA VAL A 73 -15.64 -1.65 -14.27
C VAL A 73 -16.91 -2.20 -13.65
N LYS A 74 -17.23 -3.48 -13.96
CA LYS A 74 -18.39 -4.19 -13.44
C LYS A 74 -18.19 -4.65 -11.99
N ALA A 75 -17.02 -5.16 -11.68
CA ALA A 75 -16.65 -5.68 -10.38
C ALA A 75 -15.15 -5.49 -10.15
N PRO A 76 -14.69 -5.32 -8.90
CA PRO A 76 -13.28 -5.22 -8.61
C PRO A 76 -12.50 -6.38 -9.22
N GLY A 77 -11.31 -6.10 -9.75
CA GLY A 77 -10.44 -7.12 -10.34
C GLY A 77 -8.98 -6.73 -10.29
N LEU A 78 -8.14 -7.76 -10.43
CA LEU A 78 -6.70 -7.64 -10.54
C LEU A 78 -6.20 -8.34 -11.80
N ALA A 79 -5.17 -7.78 -12.40
CA ALA A 79 -4.31 -8.48 -13.35
C ALA A 79 -2.86 -8.39 -12.87
N ALA A 80 -2.07 -9.41 -13.15
CA ALA A 80 -0.66 -9.46 -12.77
C ALA A 80 0.22 -9.84 -13.95
N MET A 81 1.39 -9.22 -14.00
CA MET A 81 2.38 -9.49 -15.02
C MET A 81 3.78 -9.52 -14.43
N LEU A 82 4.60 -10.48 -14.87
CA LEU A 82 6.00 -10.57 -14.51
C LEU A 82 6.86 -10.37 -15.78
N VAL A 83 7.80 -9.44 -15.71
CA VAL A 83 8.75 -9.14 -16.78
C VAL A 83 10.17 -9.39 -16.25
N LYS A 84 10.78 -10.47 -16.69
CA LYS A 84 12.06 -10.96 -16.15
C LYS A 84 13.17 -9.91 -16.22
N ASP A 85 13.30 -9.22 -17.35
CA ASP A 85 14.35 -8.24 -17.58
C ASP A 85 13.96 -6.83 -17.08
N GLY A 86 12.71 -6.66 -16.68
CA GLY A 86 12.14 -5.38 -16.28
C GLY A 86 11.80 -4.46 -17.45
N VAL A 87 10.99 -3.45 -17.16
CA VAL A 87 10.61 -2.36 -18.10
C VAL A 87 10.85 -1.04 -17.41
N ASP A 88 11.44 -0.09 -18.10
CA ASP A 88 11.47 1.30 -17.67
C ASP A 88 10.03 1.82 -17.55
N PHE A 89 9.60 2.06 -16.31
CA PHE A 89 8.24 2.46 -15.98
C PHE A 89 8.18 3.85 -15.33
N ASP A 90 9.25 4.63 -15.46
CA ASP A 90 9.43 5.89 -14.74
C ASP A 90 9.25 5.71 -13.22
N SER A 91 9.78 4.63 -12.67
CA SER A 91 9.67 4.31 -11.24
C SER A 91 10.35 5.36 -10.39
N LEU A 92 9.88 5.53 -9.13
CA LEU A 92 10.37 6.58 -8.23
C LEU A 92 11.86 6.48 -7.88
N ASP A 93 12.42 5.27 -7.93
CA ASP A 93 13.84 4.98 -7.69
C ASP A 93 14.67 4.92 -8.99
N GLY A 94 14.02 5.05 -10.16
CA GLY A 94 14.64 4.94 -11.47
C GLY A 94 14.97 3.51 -11.90
N GLU A 95 14.59 2.49 -11.12
CA GLU A 95 14.83 1.09 -11.45
C GLU A 95 13.70 0.51 -12.32
N PRO A 96 14.02 -0.42 -13.25
CA PRO A 96 13.01 -1.08 -14.07
C PRO A 96 12.02 -1.89 -13.26
N ALA A 97 10.71 -1.75 -13.54
CA ALA A 97 9.68 -2.56 -12.93
C ALA A 97 9.66 -3.97 -13.54
N LYS A 98 9.56 -4.99 -12.68
CA LYS A 98 9.52 -6.42 -13.02
C LYS A 98 8.20 -7.07 -12.64
N LEU A 99 7.59 -6.63 -11.55
CA LEU A 99 6.34 -7.16 -11.01
C LEU A 99 5.25 -6.08 -11.13
N PHE A 100 4.19 -6.41 -11.83
CA PHE A 100 3.11 -5.50 -12.12
C PHE A 100 1.79 -6.02 -11.59
N PHE A 101 1.00 -5.14 -10.98
CA PHE A 101 -0.38 -5.39 -10.60
C PHE A 101 -1.27 -4.26 -11.11
N LEU A 102 -2.19 -4.56 -12.02
CA LEU A 102 -3.21 -3.61 -12.46
C LEU A 102 -4.49 -3.82 -11.62
N ILE A 103 -5.02 -2.73 -11.07
CA ILE A 103 -6.24 -2.75 -10.25
C ILE A 103 -7.38 -2.10 -11.04
N ALA A 104 -8.49 -2.82 -11.20
CA ALA A 104 -9.74 -2.29 -11.71
C ALA A 104 -10.76 -2.16 -10.57
N ALA A 105 -11.34 -0.98 -10.40
CA ALA A 105 -12.37 -0.74 -9.40
C ALA A 105 -13.60 -0.03 -9.99
N PRO A 106 -14.83 -0.47 -9.63
CA PRO A 106 -16.04 0.22 -10.03
C PRO A 106 -16.13 1.59 -9.33
N ASP A 107 -16.77 2.56 -10.00
CA ASP A 107 -17.02 3.87 -9.42
C ASP A 107 -18.22 3.83 -8.47
N THR A 108 -18.05 3.13 -7.35
CA THR A 108 -19.02 3.06 -6.26
C THR A 108 -18.58 3.95 -5.10
N LYS A 109 -19.50 4.17 -4.14
CA LYS A 109 -19.18 4.93 -2.91
C LYS A 109 -18.20 4.18 -2.01
N ASP A 110 -18.08 2.89 -2.18
CA ASP A 110 -17.17 2.04 -1.42
C ASP A 110 -15.74 2.23 -1.92
N ASN A 111 -14.80 2.33 -1.00
CA ASN A 111 -13.38 2.51 -1.32
C ASN A 111 -12.64 1.19 -1.54
N VAL A 112 -13.30 0.21 -2.14
CA VAL A 112 -12.74 -1.15 -2.37
C VAL A 112 -11.38 -1.11 -3.05
N HIS A 113 -11.17 -0.20 -4.03
CA HIS A 113 -9.89 -0.05 -4.70
C HIS A 113 -8.77 0.38 -3.76
N LEU A 114 -9.06 1.22 -2.76
CA LEU A 114 -8.07 1.64 -1.77
C LEU A 114 -7.75 0.53 -0.80
N ASP A 115 -8.74 -0.28 -0.43
CA ASP A 115 -8.53 -1.42 0.45
C ASP A 115 -7.67 -2.49 -0.24
N VAL A 116 -7.94 -2.79 -1.52
CA VAL A 116 -7.12 -3.71 -2.33
C VAL A 116 -5.71 -3.17 -2.52
N LEU A 117 -5.57 -1.88 -2.88
CA LEU A 117 -4.27 -1.25 -3.06
C LEU A 117 -3.46 -1.26 -1.76
N SER A 118 -4.09 -0.95 -0.63
CA SER A 118 -3.46 -0.99 0.69
C SER A 118 -2.98 -2.40 1.01
N HIS A 119 -3.85 -3.39 0.87
CA HIS A 119 -3.56 -4.77 1.19
C HIS A 119 -2.44 -5.35 0.31
N LEU A 120 -2.52 -5.11 -1.00
CA LEU A 120 -1.47 -5.53 -1.93
C LEU A 120 -0.13 -4.83 -1.63
N SER A 121 -0.15 -3.52 -1.36
CA SER A 121 1.07 -2.77 -1.01
C SER A 121 1.72 -3.31 0.25
N MET A 122 0.93 -3.71 1.25
CA MET A 122 1.45 -4.31 2.49
C MET A 122 2.18 -5.63 2.23
N LEU A 123 1.60 -6.51 1.42
CA LEU A 123 2.25 -7.78 1.06
C LEU A 123 3.52 -7.55 0.25
N LEU A 124 3.50 -6.59 -0.68
CA LEU A 124 4.64 -6.25 -1.51
C LEU A 124 5.82 -5.62 -0.76
N MET A 125 5.65 -5.18 0.48
CA MET A 125 6.76 -4.74 1.33
C MET A 125 7.60 -5.91 1.88
N ASN A 126 7.08 -7.12 1.85
CA ASN A 126 7.81 -8.30 2.31
C ASN A 126 8.75 -8.81 1.21
N ASP A 127 10.05 -8.82 1.48
CA ASP A 127 11.09 -9.24 0.52
C ASP A 127 10.96 -10.70 0.12
N ASP A 128 10.60 -11.59 1.06
CA ASP A 128 10.40 -13.01 0.80
C ASP A 128 9.19 -13.23 -0.10
N PHE A 129 8.09 -12.51 0.14
CA PHE A 129 6.91 -12.53 -0.71
C PHE A 129 7.24 -12.13 -2.15
N ARG A 130 7.95 -11.00 -2.33
CA ARG A 130 8.38 -10.57 -3.67
C ARG A 130 9.26 -11.60 -4.35
N SER A 131 10.22 -12.14 -3.59
CA SER A 131 11.13 -13.17 -4.12
C SER A 131 10.40 -14.43 -4.54
N GLU A 132 9.45 -14.93 -3.74
CA GLU A 132 8.63 -16.09 -4.09
C GLU A 132 7.77 -15.83 -5.32
N LEU A 133 7.14 -14.64 -5.45
CA LEU A 133 6.38 -14.25 -6.64
C LEU A 133 7.23 -14.22 -7.91
N LEU A 134 8.43 -13.62 -7.85
CA LEU A 134 9.36 -13.54 -8.98
C LEU A 134 9.85 -14.92 -9.45
N ASN A 135 9.83 -15.91 -8.56
CA ASN A 135 10.25 -17.29 -8.85
C ASN A 135 9.09 -18.25 -9.13
N ALA A 136 7.85 -17.76 -9.14
CA ALA A 136 6.67 -18.60 -9.41
C ALA A 136 6.73 -19.23 -10.81
N GLY A 137 6.58 -20.56 -10.87
CA GLY A 137 6.68 -21.32 -12.12
C GLY A 137 5.41 -21.30 -12.96
N SER A 138 4.26 -21.00 -12.36
CA SER A 138 2.95 -20.97 -13.01
C SER A 138 2.03 -19.95 -12.34
N ALA A 139 0.96 -19.54 -13.04
CA ALA A 139 -0.08 -18.68 -12.47
C ALA A 139 -0.74 -19.27 -11.21
N LYS A 140 -0.81 -20.61 -11.13
CA LYS A 140 -1.31 -21.29 -9.92
C LYS A 140 -0.35 -21.18 -8.75
N ASP A 141 0.96 -21.32 -9.00
CA ASP A 141 1.98 -21.14 -7.96
C ASP A 141 2.00 -19.68 -7.49
N PHE A 142 1.86 -18.73 -8.42
CA PHE A 142 1.77 -17.30 -8.12
C PHE A 142 0.59 -17.00 -7.19
N LEU A 143 -0.60 -17.52 -7.47
CA LEU A 143 -1.77 -17.40 -6.60
C LEU A 143 -1.58 -18.11 -5.25
N ALA A 144 -0.93 -19.28 -5.23
CA ALA A 144 -0.66 -20.00 -3.99
C ALA A 144 0.29 -19.22 -3.06
N VAL A 145 1.27 -18.52 -3.62
CA VAL A 145 2.14 -17.61 -2.85
C VAL A 145 1.32 -16.48 -2.24
N ILE A 146 0.44 -15.84 -3.02
CA ILE A 146 -0.43 -14.77 -2.50
C ILE A 146 -1.32 -15.29 -1.37
N ASP A 147 -2.01 -16.42 -1.56
CA ASP A 147 -2.91 -16.99 -0.55
C ASP A 147 -2.17 -17.38 0.74
N LYS A 148 -0.95 -17.91 0.62
CA LYS A 148 -0.09 -18.23 1.76
C LYS A 148 0.16 -16.98 2.61
N TYR A 149 0.67 -15.92 2.02
CA TYR A 149 1.03 -14.70 2.76
C TYR A 149 -0.18 -13.90 3.24
N GLU A 150 -1.30 -13.96 2.53
CA GLU A 150 -2.56 -13.41 3.02
C GLU A 150 -3.04 -14.14 4.29
N ASN A 151 -2.98 -15.48 4.29
CA ASN A 151 -3.43 -16.27 5.44
C ASN A 151 -2.50 -16.10 6.64
N GLU A 152 -1.18 -16.15 6.45
CA GLU A 152 -0.19 -15.92 7.52
C GLU A 152 -0.41 -14.55 8.19
N LYS A 153 -0.69 -13.51 7.41
CA LYS A 153 -0.92 -12.18 7.95
C LYS A 153 -2.24 -12.06 8.73
N PHE A 154 -3.30 -12.71 8.29
CA PHE A 154 -4.58 -12.74 9.02
C PHE A 154 -4.46 -13.53 10.32
N GLU A 155 -3.69 -14.62 10.34
CA GLU A 155 -3.42 -15.40 11.57
C GLU A 155 -2.60 -14.57 12.56
N ASP A 156 -1.62 -13.78 12.10
CA ASP A 156 -0.82 -12.89 12.93
C ASP A 156 -1.68 -11.75 13.53
N GLU A 157 -2.54 -11.12 12.74
CA GLU A 157 -3.45 -10.07 13.23
C GLU A 157 -4.47 -10.62 14.25
N GLU A 158 -4.96 -11.84 14.09
CA GLU A 158 -5.86 -12.50 15.01
C GLU A 158 -5.13 -12.93 16.29
N ALA A 159 -3.88 -13.41 16.18
CA ALA A 159 -3.02 -13.76 17.29
C ALA A 159 -2.59 -12.52 18.11
N GLU A 160 -2.28 -11.41 17.46
CA GLU A 160 -1.98 -10.14 18.13
C GLU A 160 -3.21 -9.56 18.83
N ALA A 161 -4.40 -9.68 18.24
CA ALA A 161 -5.66 -9.26 18.87
C ALA A 161 -6.00 -10.10 20.12
N LEU A 162 -5.64 -11.39 20.14
CA LEU A 162 -5.86 -12.31 21.26
C LEU A 162 -4.77 -12.21 22.35
N ALA A 163 -3.57 -11.75 22.01
CA ALA A 163 -2.44 -11.60 22.94
C ALA A 163 -2.45 -10.27 23.72
N ALA A 164 -3.35 -9.36 23.43
CA ALA A 164 -3.46 -8.06 24.09
C ALA A 164 -4.14 -8.14 25.45
N GLU A 165 -3.49 -8.71 26.47
CA GLU A 165 -3.79 -8.44 27.88
C GLU A 165 -3.08 -7.16 28.37
N PRO A 166 -3.70 -6.36 29.28
CA PRO A 166 -3.30 -4.98 29.50
C PRO A 166 -2.10 -4.86 30.46
N ALA A 167 -0.89 -5.02 29.95
CA ALA A 167 0.24 -4.35 30.56
C ALA A 167 0.22 -2.88 30.11
N LYS A 168 0.67 -1.96 30.97
CA LYS A 168 0.76 -0.51 30.67
C LYS A 168 1.66 -0.29 29.45
N GLN A 169 1.14 -0.53 28.24
CA GLN A 169 1.85 -0.42 26.98
C GLN A 169 2.03 1.07 26.67
N ARG A 170 3.26 1.44 26.31
CA ARG A 170 3.55 2.78 25.79
C ARG A 170 2.68 3.02 24.56
N LYS A 171 1.94 4.14 24.53
CA LYS A 171 1.06 4.50 23.43
C LYS A 171 1.71 5.57 22.58
N VAL A 172 1.99 5.28 21.32
CA VAL A 172 2.47 6.21 20.32
C VAL A 172 1.42 6.32 19.21
N LEU A 173 1.17 7.52 18.73
CA LEU A 173 0.27 7.74 17.61
C LEU A 173 1.07 8.14 16.38
N ALA A 174 0.51 7.87 15.19
CA ALA A 174 1.12 8.37 13.96
C ALA A 174 0.07 8.93 13.00
N VAL A 175 0.51 9.83 12.12
CA VAL A 175 -0.27 10.33 10.98
C VAL A 175 0.57 10.15 9.74
N THR A 176 0.04 9.51 8.72
CA THR A 176 0.72 9.33 7.43
C THR A 176 -0.04 10.04 6.31
N ALA A 177 0.70 10.71 5.42
CA ALA A 177 0.12 11.41 4.28
C ALA A 177 1.14 11.61 3.17
N CYS A 178 0.76 11.33 1.91
CA CYS A 178 1.57 11.67 0.74
C CYS A 178 0.75 12.54 -0.24
N PRO A 179 1.40 13.24 -1.19
CA PRO A 179 0.68 14.10 -2.14
C PRO A 179 -0.41 13.38 -2.92
N THR A 180 -0.16 12.17 -3.38
CA THR A 180 -1.14 11.34 -4.09
C THR A 180 -2.17 10.71 -3.15
N GLY A 181 -1.84 10.57 -1.85
CA GLY A 181 -2.69 9.97 -0.83
C GLY A 181 -2.94 8.47 -1.01
N ILE A 182 -2.06 7.76 -1.72
CA ILE A 182 -2.26 6.34 -2.08
C ILE A 182 -1.14 5.47 -1.48
N ALA A 183 -0.30 4.84 -2.27
CA ALA A 183 0.63 3.80 -1.84
C ALA A 183 1.50 4.20 -0.62
N HIS A 184 2.27 5.27 -0.71
CA HIS A 184 3.19 5.68 0.36
C HIS A 184 2.51 5.99 1.69
N THR A 185 1.26 6.50 1.65
CA THR A 185 0.49 6.76 2.88
C THR A 185 0.25 5.48 3.66
N TYR A 186 -0.14 4.41 2.96
CA TYR A 186 -0.46 3.13 3.59
C TYR A 186 0.81 2.33 3.93
N MET A 187 1.81 2.35 3.05
CA MET A 187 3.12 1.71 3.31
C MET A 187 3.78 2.27 4.57
N ALA A 188 3.77 3.59 4.75
CA ALA A 188 4.32 4.21 5.95
C ALA A 188 3.52 3.84 7.21
N ALA A 189 2.19 3.77 7.11
CA ALA A 189 1.36 3.36 8.23
C ALA A 189 1.69 1.95 8.70
N GLU A 190 1.81 1.03 7.76
CA GLU A 190 2.12 -0.37 8.04
C GLU A 190 3.52 -0.53 8.63
N ALA A 191 4.56 0.03 7.99
CA ALA A 191 5.93 -0.06 8.47
C ALA A 191 6.08 0.47 9.91
N LEU A 192 5.36 1.55 10.24
CA LEU A 192 5.36 2.10 11.60
C LEU A 192 4.64 1.18 12.59
N GLN A 193 3.48 0.59 12.21
CA GLN A 193 2.73 -0.33 13.07
C GLN A 193 3.49 -1.63 13.32
N GLU A 194 4.03 -2.24 12.27
CA GLU A 194 4.83 -3.46 12.38
C GLU A 194 6.04 -3.26 13.29
N MET A 195 6.75 -2.16 13.11
CA MET A 195 7.91 -1.86 13.95
C MET A 195 7.51 -1.59 15.40
N ALA A 196 6.41 -0.87 15.63
CA ALA A 196 5.89 -0.66 16.98
C ALA A 196 5.53 -1.98 17.66
N GLY A 197 4.89 -2.91 16.94
CA GLY A 197 4.59 -4.26 17.42
C GLY A 197 5.85 -5.01 17.83
N LYS A 198 6.88 -5.06 16.98
CA LYS A 198 8.19 -5.66 17.29
C LYS A 198 8.86 -5.07 18.53
N MET A 199 8.53 -3.82 18.88
CA MET A 199 9.07 -3.11 20.02
C MET A 199 8.17 -3.13 21.26
N GLY A 200 7.02 -3.79 21.20
CA GLY A 200 6.03 -3.83 22.29
C GLY A 200 5.38 -2.47 22.59
N VAL A 201 5.27 -1.60 21.58
CA VAL A 201 4.67 -0.27 21.66
C VAL A 201 3.29 -0.32 20.99
N ALA A 202 2.24 0.08 21.71
CA ALA A 202 0.91 0.22 21.11
C ALA A 202 0.89 1.43 20.16
N MET A 203 0.61 1.20 18.88
CA MET A 203 0.57 2.27 17.88
C MET A 203 -0.75 2.29 17.12
N LYS A 204 -1.38 3.46 17.04
CA LYS A 204 -2.49 3.72 16.13
C LYS A 204 -2.05 4.71 15.08
N VAL A 205 -2.31 4.39 13.81
CA VAL A 205 -1.93 5.26 12.68
C VAL A 205 -3.17 5.78 11.97
N GLU A 206 -3.29 7.11 11.90
CA GLU A 206 -4.26 7.80 11.06
C GLU A 206 -3.68 7.95 9.67
N THR A 207 -4.41 7.51 8.64
CA THR A 207 -3.99 7.66 7.25
C THR A 207 -4.80 8.75 6.55
N ASN A 208 -4.11 9.75 5.97
CA ASN A 208 -4.71 10.82 5.18
C ASN A 208 -4.55 10.53 3.69
N GLY A 209 -5.31 9.56 3.20
CA GLY A 209 -5.29 9.10 1.82
C GLY A 209 -6.17 9.94 0.88
N SER A 210 -6.20 9.56 -0.42
CA SER A 210 -7.08 10.15 -1.44
C SER A 210 -8.56 9.89 -1.17
N GLY A 211 -8.89 8.78 -0.49
CA GLY A 211 -10.25 8.44 -0.04
C GLY A 211 -10.67 9.11 1.28
N GLY A 212 -9.90 10.08 1.78
CA GLY A 212 -10.17 10.76 3.04
C GLY A 212 -9.34 10.22 4.21
N VAL A 213 -9.72 10.62 5.41
CA VAL A 213 -9.04 10.24 6.65
C VAL A 213 -9.61 8.92 7.15
N LYS A 214 -8.75 7.90 7.30
CA LYS A 214 -9.10 6.63 7.96
C LYS A 214 -8.43 6.56 9.35
N ASN A 215 -9.02 5.81 10.27
CA ASN A 215 -8.52 5.60 11.64
C ASN A 215 -8.25 6.92 12.40
N LYS A 216 -9.12 7.91 12.23
CA LYS A 216 -8.95 9.24 12.81
C LYS A 216 -8.61 9.15 14.31
N LEU A 217 -7.57 9.89 14.71
CA LEU A 217 -7.15 10.00 16.08
C LEU A 217 -8.14 10.88 16.86
N THR A 218 -8.62 10.36 18.00
CA THR A 218 -9.52 11.08 18.88
C THR A 218 -8.75 11.94 19.89
N ALA A 219 -9.41 12.95 20.47
CA ALA A 219 -8.80 13.79 21.50
C ALA A 219 -8.33 12.97 22.72
N ALA A 220 -9.10 11.96 23.13
CA ALA A 220 -8.74 11.08 24.23
C ALA A 220 -7.48 10.24 23.92
N GLU A 221 -7.38 9.69 22.74
CA GLU A 221 -6.17 8.94 22.31
C GLU A 221 -4.94 9.84 22.26
N ILE A 222 -5.08 11.08 21.76
CA ILE A 222 -4.02 12.08 21.73
C ILE A 222 -3.57 12.42 23.16
N GLU A 223 -4.52 12.59 24.09
CA GLU A 223 -4.20 12.89 25.48
C GLU A 223 -3.46 11.76 26.18
N GLU A 224 -3.79 10.49 25.87
CA GLU A 224 -3.12 9.31 26.44
C GLU A 224 -1.77 8.99 25.81
N ALA A 225 -1.50 9.52 24.60
CA ALA A 225 -0.28 9.20 23.87
C ALA A 225 0.97 9.82 24.50
N GLU A 226 2.08 9.06 24.50
CA GLU A 226 3.40 9.54 24.89
C GLU A 226 4.06 10.42 23.84
N GLY A 227 3.71 10.24 22.57
CA GLY A 227 4.21 11.04 21.46
C GLY A 227 3.52 10.73 20.14
N ILE A 228 3.78 11.57 19.14
CA ILE A 228 3.12 11.50 17.84
C ILE A 228 4.15 11.59 16.73
N ILE A 229 4.03 10.72 15.72
CA ILE A 229 4.85 10.73 14.52
C ILE A 229 4.00 11.27 13.37
N VAL A 230 4.45 12.33 12.70
CA VAL A 230 3.83 12.85 11.48
C VAL A 230 4.73 12.54 10.29
N ALA A 231 4.47 11.41 9.64
CA ALA A 231 5.18 10.97 8.42
C ALA A 231 4.41 11.47 7.19
N ALA A 232 4.66 12.71 6.78
CA ALA A 232 3.83 13.37 5.79
C ALA A 232 4.62 14.29 4.85
N ASP A 233 4.34 14.19 3.54
CA ASP A 233 4.84 15.10 2.49
C ASP A 233 3.77 16.09 2.01
N LYS A 234 2.62 16.16 2.70
CA LYS A 234 1.59 17.17 2.52
C LYS A 234 1.13 17.70 3.88
N ASN A 235 0.49 18.87 3.88
CA ASN A 235 -0.03 19.46 5.11
C ASN A 235 -1.14 18.59 5.72
N VAL A 236 -0.99 18.29 7.02
CA VAL A 236 -1.99 17.63 7.84
C VAL A 236 -2.32 18.53 9.04
N PRO A 237 -3.56 18.50 9.59
CA PRO A 237 -3.93 19.31 10.75
C PRO A 237 -3.16 18.85 11.99
N VAL A 238 -2.17 19.63 12.42
CA VAL A 238 -1.28 19.29 13.56
C VAL A 238 -1.60 20.08 14.83
N GLU A 239 -2.42 21.11 14.75
CA GLU A 239 -2.83 21.98 15.89
C GLU A 239 -3.48 21.16 17.01
N ARG A 240 -4.13 20.04 16.67
CA ARG A 240 -4.75 19.10 17.61
C ARG A 240 -3.73 18.34 18.48
N PHE A 241 -2.45 18.43 18.16
CA PHE A 241 -1.36 17.77 18.88
C PHE A 241 -0.62 18.73 19.84
N ALA A 242 -1.12 19.97 19.99
CA ALA A 242 -0.51 20.96 20.87
C ALA A 242 -0.27 20.41 22.28
N GLY A 243 0.95 20.61 22.79
CA GLY A 243 1.37 20.11 24.11
C GLY A 243 1.85 18.67 24.14
N LYS A 244 1.91 17.97 23.01
CA LYS A 244 2.50 16.63 22.88
C LYS A 244 3.84 16.68 22.14
N PRO A 245 4.78 15.77 22.46
CA PRO A 245 5.96 15.57 21.64
C PRO A 245 5.55 15.11 20.24
N VAL A 246 5.98 15.83 19.20
CA VAL A 246 5.68 15.50 17.80
C VAL A 246 6.98 15.42 17.00
N ILE A 247 7.15 14.33 16.26
CA ILE A 247 8.25 14.18 15.30
C ILE A 247 7.69 14.31 13.89
N PHE A 248 8.28 15.20 13.09
CA PHE A 248 7.94 15.38 11.68
C PHE A 248 8.97 14.69 10.81
N VAL A 249 8.53 13.82 9.93
CA VAL A 249 9.37 13.09 8.98
C VAL A 249 8.72 13.04 7.60
N LYS A 250 9.51 12.79 6.56
CA LYS A 250 8.97 12.49 5.25
C LYS A 250 8.28 11.13 5.26
N VAL A 251 7.26 10.95 4.42
CA VAL A 251 6.57 9.65 4.32
C VAL A 251 7.53 8.52 3.96
N ALA A 252 8.50 8.77 3.10
CA ALA A 252 9.55 7.80 2.73
C ALA A 252 10.43 7.38 3.92
N ASP A 253 10.71 8.27 4.86
CA ASP A 253 11.46 7.92 6.08
C ASP A 253 10.63 7.05 7.03
N GLY A 254 9.31 7.28 7.09
CA GLY A 254 8.37 6.40 7.82
C GLY A 254 8.35 4.98 7.28
N ILE A 255 8.57 4.81 5.98
CA ILE A 255 8.69 3.50 5.33
C ILE A 255 10.07 2.86 5.60
N ASN A 256 11.15 3.58 5.31
CA ASN A 256 12.50 3.01 5.23
C ASN A 256 13.26 3.01 6.56
N LYS A 257 12.83 3.82 7.54
CA LYS A 257 13.52 4.01 8.83
C LYS A 257 12.57 4.01 10.03
N PRO A 258 11.57 3.12 10.09
CA PRO A 258 10.55 3.18 11.14
C PRO A 258 11.13 3.03 12.55
N VAL A 259 12.21 2.26 12.72
CA VAL A 259 12.91 2.06 14.01
C VAL A 259 13.35 3.38 14.65
N SER A 260 13.89 4.30 13.84
CA SER A 260 14.44 5.56 14.34
C SER A 260 13.39 6.45 15.02
N TYR A 261 12.12 6.29 14.64
CA TYR A 261 11.00 7.14 15.09
C TYR A 261 10.14 6.50 16.17
N THR A 262 10.10 5.18 16.24
CA THR A 262 9.38 4.46 17.30
C THR A 262 10.10 4.51 18.66
N HIS A 263 11.41 4.86 18.65
CA HIS A 263 12.22 5.12 19.85
C HIS A 263 12.05 6.53 20.42
N LEU A 264 10.84 7.08 20.48
CA LEU A 264 10.58 8.36 21.13
C LEU A 264 11.15 8.38 22.56
N ARG A 265 12.35 8.92 22.75
CA ARG A 265 12.88 9.30 24.06
C ARG A 265 12.55 10.77 24.30
N ALA A 266 12.05 11.06 25.48
CA ALA A 266 11.62 12.41 25.91
C ALA A 266 12.72 13.50 25.87
N HIS A 267 13.90 13.22 25.34
CA HIS A 267 15.06 14.11 25.35
C HIS A 267 15.53 14.61 23.98
N GLU A 268 14.88 14.22 22.86
CA GLU A 268 15.31 14.65 21.53
C GLU A 268 14.23 15.39 20.73
N THR A 269 13.25 15.99 21.37
CA THR A 269 12.21 16.75 20.69
C THR A 269 12.56 18.21 20.62
N ASP A 270 13.13 18.64 19.49
CA ASP A 270 13.43 20.06 19.21
C ASP A 270 12.18 20.87 18.79
N SER A 271 10.98 20.34 18.89
CA SER A 271 9.76 21.06 18.49
C SER A 271 8.56 20.67 19.36
N TYR A 272 8.23 21.52 20.30
CA TYR A 272 6.87 21.60 20.87
C TYR A 272 6.04 22.54 19.98
N LEU A 273 4.87 22.10 19.53
CA LEU A 273 3.85 22.99 18.93
C LEU A 273 3.20 23.87 20.00
#